data_a469b7b2e96f5cb3eb84d66f37b8e0d2
#
_entry.id   a469b7b2e96f5cb3eb84d66f37b8e0d2
#
_cell.length_a   1.000
_cell.length_b   1.000
_cell.length_c   1.000
_cell.angle_alpha   90.00
_cell.angle_beta   90.00
_cell.angle_gamma   90.00
#
_symmetry.space_group_name_H-M   'P 1'
#
loop_
_entity.id
_entity.type
_entity.pdbx_description
1 polymer ?
#
loop_
_entity_poly.entity_id
_entity_poly.type
_entity_poly.pdbx_seq_one_letter_code
_entity_poly.pdbx_strand_id
1 'polypeptide(L)'
;MTQTHSDRVFAVITAAGSGSRLGSDRPKALVDLEGMSLVERALRNLHAGGVGFSIITAPPAHLDEFNEALSAPELRAISRVVPGSPLSRQASVAAGLDALAEILEEEDAARKCAISASDPTASAVGEDTPVLIHDAARPLVSAQLVRRVIEALRSGEKAVIPGLPVSDTLKSFRLIDEASAGESVSARYVDATVDRSGLVAVQTPQGFPWSVIRELHRGAASFGNSEETALTDDAGLAQSAGIPVRIVPGEGRALKITTPIDLVFARAILAGGAQA
;
A
#
# COMPACT_ATOMS: atom_id res chain seq x y z
N MET A 1 -8.99 2.27 28.82
CA MET A 1 -10.06 2.53 27.85
C MET A 1 -10.01 1.40 26.84
N THR A 2 -10.93 0.45 26.92
CA THR A 2 -11.06 -0.66 25.98
C THR A 2 -11.62 -0.09 24.66
N GLN A 3 -10.79 -0.07 23.60
CA GLN A 3 -11.27 0.25 22.23
C GLN A 3 -12.37 -0.75 21.87
N THR A 4 -13.53 -0.24 21.54
CA THR A 4 -14.61 -1.06 20.98
C THR A 4 -14.17 -1.59 19.62
N HIS A 5 -14.56 -2.81 19.24
CA HIS A 5 -14.12 -3.50 18.02
C HIS A 5 -14.40 -2.74 16.72
N SER A 6 -15.34 -1.79 16.69
CA SER A 6 -15.60 -0.92 15.54
C SER A 6 -14.47 0.08 15.23
N ASP A 7 -13.46 0.20 16.13
CA ASP A 7 -12.38 1.19 15.98
C ASP A 7 -11.09 0.59 15.40
N ARG A 8 -11.00 -0.74 15.23
CA ARG A 8 -9.78 -1.38 14.70
C ARG A 8 -9.59 -1.04 13.22
N VAL A 9 -8.35 -0.77 12.84
CA VAL A 9 -7.91 -0.54 11.47
C VAL A 9 -6.66 -1.36 11.23
N PHE A 10 -6.59 -2.05 10.10
CA PHE A 10 -5.43 -2.86 9.71
C PHE A 10 -4.77 -2.30 8.47
N ALA A 11 -3.53 -2.69 8.21
CA ALA A 11 -2.87 -2.40 6.96
C ALA A 11 -2.06 -3.58 6.44
N VAL A 12 -1.92 -3.65 5.11
CA VAL A 12 -0.90 -4.44 4.43
C VAL A 12 0.09 -3.47 3.80
N ILE A 13 1.35 -3.52 4.23
CA ILE A 13 2.44 -2.70 3.69
C ILE A 13 3.22 -3.54 2.70
N THR A 14 3.15 -3.19 1.41
CA THR A 14 3.89 -3.90 0.37
C THR A 14 5.34 -3.41 0.32
N ALA A 15 6.28 -4.32 0.60
CA ALA A 15 7.72 -4.05 0.65
C ALA A 15 8.55 -5.04 -0.20
N ALA A 16 7.90 -5.96 -0.94
CA ALA A 16 8.56 -7.01 -1.73
C ALA A 16 9.18 -6.52 -3.06
N GLY A 17 9.02 -5.25 -3.44
CA GLY A 17 9.56 -4.71 -4.68
C GLY A 17 11.11 -4.68 -4.70
N SER A 18 11.73 -5.14 -5.79
CA SER A 18 13.18 -5.28 -5.95
C SER A 18 13.98 -3.97 -5.84
N GLY A 19 13.36 -2.82 -6.15
CA GLY A 19 14.04 -1.52 -6.05
C GLY A 19 15.21 -1.31 -7.02
N SER A 20 15.33 -2.09 -8.07
CA SER A 20 16.43 -2.07 -9.04
C SER A 20 16.80 -0.68 -9.57
N ARG A 21 15.84 0.25 -9.64
CA ARG A 21 16.04 1.63 -10.10
C ARG A 21 16.72 2.56 -9.08
N LEU A 22 16.89 2.14 -7.82
CA LEU A 22 17.61 2.91 -6.80
C LEU A 22 19.10 2.58 -6.75
N GLY A 23 19.58 1.57 -7.52
CA GLY A 23 20.98 1.18 -7.56
C GLY A 23 21.51 0.60 -6.24
N SER A 24 20.64 0.07 -5.38
CA SER A 24 21.00 -0.55 -4.11
C SER A 24 20.91 -2.07 -4.23
N ASP A 25 21.90 -2.78 -3.68
CA ASP A 25 21.90 -4.25 -3.56
C ASP A 25 20.93 -4.74 -2.47
N ARG A 26 20.38 -3.83 -1.65
CA ARG A 26 19.41 -4.12 -0.59
C ARG A 26 17.99 -3.83 -1.04
N PRO A 27 16.99 -4.54 -0.49
CA PRO A 27 15.59 -4.23 -0.74
C PRO A 27 15.29 -2.75 -0.52
N LYS A 28 14.61 -2.13 -1.48
CA LYS A 28 14.29 -0.71 -1.47
C LYS A 28 13.65 -0.22 -0.16
N ALA A 29 12.78 -1.04 0.42
CA ALA A 29 12.06 -0.70 1.65
C ALA A 29 12.99 -0.60 2.88
N LEU A 30 14.19 -1.18 2.81
CA LEU A 30 15.24 -1.09 3.84
C LEU A 30 16.24 0.05 3.62
N VAL A 31 16.09 0.83 2.55
CA VAL A 31 16.93 2.01 2.32
C VAL A 31 16.74 3.01 3.46
N ASP A 32 17.85 3.53 3.96
CA ASP A 32 17.85 4.57 5.01
C ASP A 32 17.37 5.92 4.48
N LEU A 33 16.50 6.54 5.25
CA LEU A 33 16.06 7.91 5.05
C LEU A 33 16.13 8.65 6.39
N GLU A 34 17.23 9.36 6.61
CA GLU A 34 17.48 10.12 7.85
C GLU A 34 17.38 9.24 9.12
N GLY A 35 18.19 8.17 9.16
CA GLY A 35 18.31 7.28 10.32
C GLY A 35 17.18 6.28 10.52
N MET A 36 16.27 6.14 9.55
CA MET A 36 15.14 5.23 9.62
C MET A 36 14.87 4.61 8.26
N SER A 37 14.59 3.31 8.19
CA SER A 37 14.24 2.65 6.93
C SER A 37 12.90 3.16 6.37
N LEU A 38 12.72 3.05 5.03
CA LEU A 38 11.47 3.47 4.41
C LEU A 38 10.27 2.71 4.99
N VAL A 39 10.41 1.40 5.22
CA VAL A 39 9.32 0.57 5.76
C VAL A 39 8.98 0.93 7.20
N GLU A 40 9.99 1.18 8.03
CA GLU A 40 9.76 1.60 9.42
C GLU A 40 9.03 2.95 9.47
N ARG A 41 9.48 3.92 8.65
CA ARG A 41 8.86 5.23 8.59
C ARG A 41 7.40 5.15 8.11
N ALA A 42 7.12 4.34 7.08
CA ALA A 42 5.76 4.09 6.61
C ALA A 42 4.88 3.48 7.71
N LEU A 43 5.39 2.44 8.42
CA LEU A 43 4.69 1.79 9.53
C LEU A 43 4.34 2.79 10.64
N ARG A 44 5.32 3.59 11.11
CA ARG A 44 5.11 4.59 12.17
C ARG A 44 4.07 5.64 11.76
N ASN A 45 4.11 6.10 10.51
CA ASN A 45 3.17 7.09 10.00
C ASN A 45 1.75 6.53 9.85
N LEU A 46 1.59 5.29 9.40
CA LEU A 46 0.30 4.62 9.37
C LEU A 46 -0.27 4.46 10.79
N HIS A 47 0.57 4.01 11.73
CA HIS A 47 0.16 3.87 13.13
C HIS A 47 -0.26 5.21 13.75
N ALA A 48 0.50 6.28 13.52
CA ALA A 48 0.14 7.64 13.95
C ALA A 48 -1.18 8.14 13.31
N GLY A 49 -1.55 7.58 12.16
CA GLY A 49 -2.81 7.85 11.47
C GLY A 49 -4.01 7.03 11.96
N GLY A 50 -3.79 6.08 12.87
CA GLY A 50 -4.86 5.27 13.48
C GLY A 50 -4.91 3.80 13.04
N VAL A 51 -3.90 3.32 12.28
CA VAL A 51 -3.75 1.89 12.00
C VAL A 51 -3.30 1.18 13.26
N GLY A 52 -4.04 0.19 13.72
CA GLY A 52 -3.71 -0.57 14.94
C GLY A 52 -2.66 -1.65 14.72
N PHE A 53 -2.71 -2.34 13.57
CA PHE A 53 -1.76 -3.41 13.25
C PHE A 53 -1.51 -3.51 11.74
N SER A 54 -0.29 -3.87 11.36
CA SER A 54 0.14 -3.95 9.96
C SER A 54 0.83 -5.27 9.64
N ILE A 55 0.48 -5.89 8.51
CA ILE A 55 1.25 -6.96 7.88
C ILE A 55 2.23 -6.32 6.89
N ILE A 56 3.48 -6.70 6.94
CA ILE A 56 4.52 -6.22 6.03
C ILE A 56 4.95 -7.37 5.13
N THR A 57 4.66 -7.28 3.84
CA THR A 57 5.08 -8.30 2.87
C THR A 57 6.46 -7.97 2.34
N ALA A 58 7.46 -8.78 2.72
CA ALA A 58 8.87 -8.59 2.36
C ALA A 58 9.35 -9.62 1.33
N PRO A 59 10.45 -9.36 0.59
CA PRO A 59 11.03 -10.38 -0.28
C PRO A 59 11.44 -11.59 0.54
N PRO A 60 11.09 -12.84 0.13
CA PRO A 60 11.38 -14.05 0.91
C PRO A 60 12.85 -14.23 1.31
N ALA A 61 13.78 -13.78 0.45
CA ALA A 61 15.22 -13.87 0.70
C ALA A 61 15.74 -12.88 1.77
N HIS A 62 14.94 -11.91 2.21
CA HIS A 62 15.36 -10.80 3.08
C HIS A 62 14.52 -10.67 4.35
N LEU A 63 13.76 -11.72 4.73
CA LEU A 63 12.88 -11.67 5.90
C LEU A 63 13.63 -11.33 7.19
N ASP A 64 14.82 -11.90 7.39
CA ASP A 64 15.63 -11.65 8.58
C ASP A 64 16.06 -10.18 8.68
N GLU A 65 16.44 -9.54 7.58
CA GLU A 65 16.79 -8.13 7.53
C GLU A 65 15.60 -7.23 7.86
N PHE A 66 14.39 -7.58 7.41
CA PHE A 66 13.17 -6.86 7.78
C PHE A 66 12.80 -7.05 9.24
N ASN A 67 12.93 -8.28 9.78
CA ASN A 67 12.69 -8.56 11.18
C ASN A 67 13.70 -7.83 12.08
N GLU A 68 14.95 -7.70 11.65
CA GLU A 68 15.98 -6.92 12.36
C GLU A 68 15.64 -5.41 12.32
N ALA A 69 15.33 -4.87 11.15
CA ALA A 69 14.97 -3.45 10.98
C ALA A 69 13.74 -3.04 11.80
N LEU A 70 12.83 -3.99 12.08
CA LEU A 70 11.60 -3.79 12.85
C LEU A 70 11.65 -4.48 14.22
N SER A 71 12.86 -4.73 14.76
CA SER A 71 13.05 -5.51 16.00
C SER A 71 12.65 -4.78 17.28
N ALA A 72 12.51 -3.45 17.25
CA ALA A 72 12.10 -2.67 18.41
C ALA A 72 10.75 -3.17 18.96
N PRO A 73 10.60 -3.35 20.30
CA PRO A 73 9.40 -3.92 20.89
C PRO A 73 8.11 -3.21 20.48
N GLU A 74 8.14 -1.89 20.38
CA GLU A 74 6.99 -1.08 19.97
C GLU A 74 6.58 -1.32 18.50
N LEU A 75 7.53 -1.66 17.61
CA LEU A 75 7.24 -1.99 16.21
C LEU A 75 6.69 -3.41 16.09
N ARG A 76 7.25 -4.36 16.85
CA ARG A 76 6.74 -5.74 16.90
C ARG A 76 5.32 -5.82 17.45
N ALA A 77 4.96 -4.93 18.37
CA ALA A 77 3.61 -4.88 18.93
C ALA A 77 2.55 -4.44 17.90
N ILE A 78 2.95 -3.72 16.82
CA ILE A 78 2.04 -3.17 15.83
C ILE A 78 2.24 -3.74 14.43
N SER A 79 3.15 -4.72 14.26
CA SER A 79 3.41 -5.29 12.93
C SER A 79 3.91 -6.73 12.97
N ARG A 80 3.73 -7.43 11.84
CA ARG A 80 4.31 -8.74 11.54
C ARG A 80 4.86 -8.74 10.12
N VAL A 81 6.07 -9.25 9.95
CA VAL A 81 6.70 -9.46 8.64
C VAL A 81 6.35 -10.84 8.13
N VAL A 82 5.92 -10.92 6.87
CA VAL A 82 5.59 -12.17 6.19
C VAL A 82 6.20 -12.21 4.78
N PRO A 83 6.41 -13.39 4.19
CA PRO A 83 6.87 -13.46 2.81
C PRO A 83 5.86 -12.81 1.86
N GLY A 84 6.35 -11.90 1.00
CA GLY A 84 5.61 -11.42 -0.15
C GLY A 84 5.83 -12.33 -1.36
N SER A 85 5.12 -12.06 -2.44
CA SER A 85 5.25 -12.81 -3.69
C SER A 85 6.27 -12.14 -4.63
N PRO A 86 7.15 -12.91 -5.27
CA PRO A 86 8.00 -12.40 -6.34
C PRO A 86 7.25 -12.21 -7.67
N LEU A 87 6.01 -12.71 -7.79
CA LEU A 87 5.25 -12.72 -9.02
C LEU A 87 4.69 -11.34 -9.37
N SER A 88 4.10 -10.66 -8.38
CA SER A 88 3.52 -9.34 -8.58
C SER A 88 3.26 -8.63 -7.25
N ARG A 89 3.01 -7.29 -7.33
CA ARG A 89 2.50 -6.52 -6.18
C ARG A 89 1.16 -7.06 -5.69
N GLN A 90 0.25 -7.39 -6.63
CA GLN A 90 -1.07 -7.95 -6.32
C GLN A 90 -0.96 -9.25 -5.52
N ALA A 91 -0.08 -10.18 -5.94
CA ALA A 91 0.16 -11.42 -5.22
C ALA A 91 0.79 -11.20 -3.83
N SER A 92 1.63 -10.16 -3.67
CA SER A 92 2.16 -9.76 -2.36
C SER A 92 1.07 -9.23 -1.44
N VAL A 93 0.11 -8.44 -1.96
CA VAL A 93 -1.05 -7.99 -1.17
C VAL A 93 -1.90 -9.17 -0.74
N ALA A 94 -2.19 -10.12 -1.66
CA ALA A 94 -2.95 -11.33 -1.34
C ALA A 94 -2.31 -12.12 -0.18
N ALA A 95 -0.99 -12.36 -0.25
CA ALA A 95 -0.24 -13.02 0.83
C ALA A 95 -0.35 -12.26 2.18
N GLY A 96 -0.33 -10.93 2.13
CA GLY A 96 -0.51 -10.10 3.33
C GLY A 96 -1.93 -10.19 3.90
N LEU A 97 -2.95 -10.25 3.05
CA LEU A 97 -4.35 -10.42 3.47
C LEU A 97 -4.61 -11.81 4.05
N ASP A 98 -3.97 -12.85 3.50
CA ASP A 98 -4.07 -14.21 4.03
C ASP A 98 -3.42 -14.31 5.41
N ALA A 99 -2.23 -13.74 5.59
CA ALA A 99 -1.57 -13.67 6.90
C ALA A 99 -2.38 -12.86 7.93
N LEU A 100 -3.05 -11.79 7.50
CA LEU A 100 -3.95 -11.04 8.37
C LEU A 100 -5.16 -11.90 8.77
N ALA A 101 -5.73 -12.67 7.83
CA ALA A 101 -6.84 -13.58 8.12
C ALA A 101 -6.47 -14.61 9.20
N GLU A 102 -5.29 -15.25 9.08
CA GLU A 102 -4.78 -16.22 10.06
C GLU A 102 -4.70 -15.61 11.46
N ILE A 103 -4.12 -14.41 11.59
CA ILE A 103 -4.02 -13.70 12.87
C ILE A 103 -5.41 -13.44 13.48
N LEU A 104 -6.35 -13.01 12.64
CA LEU A 104 -7.71 -12.70 13.10
C LEU A 104 -8.47 -13.96 13.54
N GLU A 105 -8.25 -15.07 12.86
CA GLU A 105 -8.81 -16.37 13.24
C GLU A 105 -8.20 -16.90 14.54
N GLU A 106 -6.88 -16.74 14.73
CA GLU A 106 -6.17 -17.07 15.98
C GLU A 106 -6.70 -16.25 17.17
N GLU A 107 -6.85 -14.93 16.98
CA GLU A 107 -7.41 -14.03 18.00
C GLU A 107 -8.85 -14.41 18.38
N ASP A 108 -9.67 -14.75 17.40
CA ASP A 108 -11.05 -15.19 17.63
C ASP A 108 -11.11 -16.53 18.38
N ALA A 109 -10.26 -17.50 18.00
CA ALA A 109 -10.18 -18.79 18.66
C ALA A 109 -9.72 -18.63 20.13
N ALA A 110 -8.67 -17.82 20.37
CA ALA A 110 -8.19 -17.54 21.73
C ALA A 110 -9.26 -16.87 22.58
N ARG A 111 -10.03 -15.95 21.99
CA ARG A 111 -11.11 -15.25 22.67
C ARG A 111 -12.26 -16.20 23.01
N LYS A 112 -12.70 -17.04 22.09
CA LYS A 112 -13.73 -18.05 22.34
C LYS A 112 -13.34 -19.03 23.44
N CYS A 113 -12.05 -19.34 23.56
CA CYS A 113 -11.51 -20.19 24.62
C CYS A 113 -11.47 -19.47 25.98
N ALA A 114 -11.22 -18.16 25.99
CA ALA A 114 -11.12 -17.35 27.21
C ALA A 114 -12.48 -16.89 27.77
N ILE A 115 -13.52 -16.82 26.94
CA ILE A 115 -14.84 -16.37 27.33
C ILE A 115 -15.71 -17.59 27.67
N SER A 116 -15.88 -17.87 28.96
CA SER A 116 -17.01 -18.65 29.45
C SER A 116 -18.30 -17.89 29.13
N ALA A 117 -18.99 -18.27 28.04
CA ALA A 117 -20.43 -18.20 27.74
C ALA A 117 -21.28 -16.92 28.05
N SER A 118 -20.72 -15.75 28.35
CA SER A 118 -21.53 -14.64 28.82
C SER A 118 -21.60 -13.38 27.95
N ASP A 119 -20.82 -13.26 26.86
CA ASP A 119 -20.95 -12.12 25.94
C ASP A 119 -20.84 -12.52 24.46
N PRO A 120 -21.98 -12.78 23.78
CA PRO A 120 -21.99 -13.07 22.35
C PRO A 120 -21.69 -11.85 21.46
N THR A 121 -21.55 -10.65 22.02
CA THR A 121 -21.32 -9.41 21.26
C THR A 121 -19.85 -9.06 21.08
N ALA A 122 -18.93 -9.81 21.68
CA ALA A 122 -17.49 -9.67 21.45
C ALA A 122 -17.13 -10.27 20.08
N SER A 123 -17.57 -9.60 19.02
CA SER A 123 -17.46 -10.04 17.65
C SER A 123 -16.04 -10.06 17.13
N ALA A 124 -15.79 -11.04 16.27
CA ALA A 124 -14.77 -11.07 15.23
C ALA A 124 -14.59 -9.71 14.54
N VAL A 125 -13.46 -9.53 13.85
CA VAL A 125 -13.27 -8.42 12.91
C VAL A 125 -14.51 -8.31 12.02
N GLY A 126 -15.21 -7.19 12.10
CA GLY A 126 -16.42 -6.97 11.32
C GLY A 126 -16.13 -6.91 9.82
N GLU A 127 -17.09 -7.29 9.01
CA GLU A 127 -16.97 -7.25 7.55
C GLU A 127 -16.57 -5.85 7.03
N ASP A 128 -17.00 -4.79 7.71
CA ASP A 128 -16.71 -3.41 7.38
C ASP A 128 -15.43 -2.85 8.05
N THR A 129 -14.64 -3.68 8.75
CA THR A 129 -13.38 -3.23 9.34
C THR A 129 -12.45 -2.65 8.28
N PRO A 130 -11.93 -1.40 8.46
CA PRO A 130 -11.05 -0.79 7.48
C PRO A 130 -9.71 -1.53 7.34
N VAL A 131 -9.34 -1.83 6.11
CA VAL A 131 -8.02 -2.35 5.73
C VAL A 131 -7.38 -1.42 4.72
N LEU A 132 -6.16 -1.02 4.97
CA LEU A 132 -5.38 -0.11 4.13
C LEU A 132 -4.27 -0.88 3.42
N ILE A 133 -4.15 -0.71 2.11
CA ILE A 133 -3.04 -1.24 1.33
C ILE A 133 -2.07 -0.10 1.05
N HIS A 134 -0.82 -0.24 1.48
CA HIS A 134 0.15 0.84 1.41
C HIS A 134 1.50 0.40 0.83
N ASP A 135 2.09 1.25 -0.01
CA ASP A 135 3.44 1.03 -0.54
C ASP A 135 4.48 1.52 0.49
N ALA A 136 5.38 0.65 0.98
CA ALA A 136 6.53 1.05 1.81
C ALA A 136 7.39 2.15 1.16
N ALA A 137 7.34 2.24 -0.17
CA ALA A 137 8.00 3.28 -0.96
C ALA A 137 7.40 4.69 -0.81
N ARG A 138 6.32 4.88 -0.05
CA ARG A 138 5.73 6.17 0.31
C ARG A 138 5.89 6.46 1.82
N PRO A 139 7.14 6.54 2.30
CA PRO A 139 7.42 6.61 3.73
C PRO A 139 6.92 7.90 4.39
N LEU A 140 6.64 8.95 3.62
CA LEU A 140 6.27 10.27 4.12
C LEU A 140 4.75 10.54 4.10
N VAL A 141 3.94 9.48 3.97
CA VAL A 141 2.49 9.61 4.16
C VAL A 141 2.18 10.25 5.51
N SER A 142 1.33 11.28 5.55
CA SER A 142 0.99 11.92 6.82
C SER A 142 -0.09 11.13 7.58
N ALA A 143 -0.09 11.25 8.89
CA ALA A 143 -1.16 10.74 9.73
C ALA A 143 -2.53 11.35 9.34
N GLN A 144 -2.56 12.58 8.82
CA GLN A 144 -3.77 13.23 8.35
C GLN A 144 -4.34 12.57 7.09
N LEU A 145 -3.47 12.22 6.13
CA LEU A 145 -3.89 11.50 4.93
C LEU A 145 -4.46 10.12 5.27
N VAL A 146 -3.80 9.40 6.18
CA VAL A 146 -4.27 8.10 6.66
C VAL A 146 -5.65 8.22 7.29
N ARG A 147 -5.84 9.18 8.22
CA ARG A 147 -7.16 9.44 8.84
C ARG A 147 -8.23 9.76 7.82
N ARG A 148 -7.93 10.58 6.81
CA ARG A 148 -8.88 10.95 5.74
C ARG A 148 -9.40 9.73 4.98
N VAL A 149 -8.53 8.75 4.70
CA VAL A 149 -8.94 7.49 4.07
C VAL A 149 -9.81 6.66 5.02
N ILE A 150 -9.42 6.53 6.29
CA ILE A 150 -10.19 5.80 7.31
C ILE A 150 -11.58 6.41 7.52
N GLU A 151 -11.68 7.73 7.61
CA GLU A 151 -12.95 8.46 7.80
C GLU A 151 -13.89 8.25 6.60
N ALA A 152 -13.37 8.25 5.38
CA ALA A 152 -14.17 7.97 4.20
C ALA A 152 -14.72 6.53 4.21
N LEU A 153 -13.93 5.53 4.62
CA LEU A 153 -14.42 4.15 4.80
C LEU A 153 -15.50 4.07 5.89
N ARG A 154 -15.28 4.72 7.02
CA ARG A 154 -16.25 4.77 8.12
C ARG A 154 -17.55 5.49 7.75
N SER A 155 -17.52 6.35 6.73
CA SER A 155 -18.72 6.98 6.17
C SER A 155 -19.50 6.07 5.20
N GLY A 156 -19.03 4.82 4.96
CA GLY A 156 -19.72 3.80 4.16
C GLY A 156 -19.14 3.57 2.77
N GLU A 157 -18.04 4.25 2.41
CA GLU A 157 -17.36 3.99 1.12
C GLU A 157 -16.73 2.60 1.09
N LYS A 158 -16.80 1.93 -0.06
CA LYS A 158 -16.30 0.55 -0.23
C LYS A 158 -14.90 0.49 -0.85
N ALA A 159 -14.45 1.57 -1.47
CA ALA A 159 -13.10 1.73 -1.98
C ALA A 159 -12.70 3.20 -1.94
N VAL A 160 -11.52 3.52 -1.39
CA VAL A 160 -11.05 4.89 -1.20
C VAL A 160 -9.59 5.00 -1.60
N ILE A 161 -9.24 5.98 -2.42
CA ILE A 161 -7.87 6.27 -2.80
C ILE A 161 -7.53 7.75 -2.62
N PRO A 162 -6.29 8.08 -2.24
CA PRO A 162 -5.81 9.45 -2.33
C PRO A 162 -5.37 9.76 -3.77
N GLY A 163 -5.65 10.97 -4.23
CA GLY A 163 -5.24 11.43 -5.54
C GLY A 163 -4.77 12.87 -5.54
N LEU A 164 -3.75 13.15 -6.36
CA LEU A 164 -3.28 14.51 -6.65
C LEU A 164 -3.69 14.89 -8.07
N PRO A 165 -4.11 16.15 -8.31
CA PRO A 165 -4.29 16.65 -9.66
C PRO A 165 -3.00 16.51 -10.48
N VAL A 166 -3.13 16.15 -11.76
CA VAL A 166 -1.97 16.06 -12.66
C VAL A 166 -1.58 17.47 -13.13
N SER A 167 -0.35 17.90 -12.80
CA SER A 167 0.18 19.23 -13.15
C SER A 167 0.79 19.28 -14.54
N ASP A 168 1.40 18.18 -15.00
CA ASP A 168 2.12 18.12 -16.26
C ASP A 168 1.18 17.87 -17.46
N THR A 169 1.61 18.30 -18.64
CA THR A 169 0.92 17.94 -19.88
C THR A 169 1.20 16.48 -20.20
N LEU A 170 0.13 15.68 -20.32
CA LEU A 170 0.22 14.26 -20.68
C LEU A 170 0.06 14.10 -22.20
N LYS A 171 0.92 13.26 -22.79
CA LYS A 171 0.86 12.86 -24.19
C LYS A 171 0.73 11.35 -24.28
N SER A 172 -0.21 10.86 -25.09
CA SER A 172 -0.12 9.50 -25.60
C SER A 172 0.91 9.46 -26.72
N PHE A 173 1.52 8.29 -26.96
CA PHE A 173 2.47 8.09 -28.04
C PHE A 173 2.22 6.76 -28.74
N ARG A 174 2.67 6.66 -29.99
CA ARG A 174 2.75 5.42 -30.76
C ARG A 174 4.21 5.08 -31.05
N LEU A 175 4.52 3.79 -31.15
CA LEU A 175 5.81 3.30 -31.61
C LEU A 175 5.78 3.23 -33.13
N ILE A 176 6.83 3.71 -33.80
CA ILE A 176 7.07 3.54 -35.22
C ILE A 176 8.43 2.88 -35.38
N ASP A 177 8.47 1.73 -36.04
CA ASP A 177 9.71 1.06 -36.36
C ASP A 177 10.40 1.78 -37.51
N GLU A 178 11.57 2.36 -37.23
CA GLU A 178 12.41 3.00 -38.23
C GLU A 178 13.49 2.01 -38.66
N ALA A 179 13.52 1.67 -39.96
CA ALA A 179 14.60 0.89 -40.54
C ALA A 179 15.80 1.82 -40.73
N SER A 180 16.82 1.70 -39.91
CA SER A 180 18.09 2.41 -40.08
C SER A 180 19.22 1.41 -40.11
N ALA A 181 20.00 1.38 -41.18
CA ALA A 181 21.27 0.66 -41.34
C ALA A 181 21.30 -0.81 -40.85
N GLY A 182 20.18 -1.55 -40.98
CA GLY A 182 20.11 -2.98 -40.61
C GLY A 182 19.70 -3.28 -39.18
N GLU A 183 19.43 -2.26 -38.36
CA GLU A 183 18.84 -2.40 -37.01
C GLU A 183 17.45 -1.75 -36.98
N SER A 184 16.47 -2.46 -36.41
CA SER A 184 15.14 -1.91 -36.17
C SER A 184 15.19 -1.09 -34.88
N VAL A 185 15.06 0.23 -34.97
CA VAL A 185 14.97 1.14 -33.83
C VAL A 185 13.54 1.66 -33.75
N SER A 186 12.83 1.36 -32.65
CA SER A 186 11.50 1.89 -32.42
C SER A 186 11.56 3.31 -31.87
N ALA A 187 11.07 4.29 -32.63
CA ALA A 187 10.95 5.68 -32.20
C ALA A 187 9.54 5.96 -31.63
N ARG A 188 9.47 6.86 -30.63
CA ARG A 188 8.22 7.29 -30.00
C ARG A 188 7.74 8.61 -30.60
N TYR A 189 6.57 8.61 -31.17
CA TYR A 189 5.94 9.82 -31.70
C TYR A 189 4.69 10.17 -30.93
N VAL A 190 4.50 11.45 -30.63
CA VAL A 190 3.27 11.92 -29.98
C VAL A 190 2.08 11.57 -30.85
N ASP A 191 1.07 10.97 -30.23
CA ASP A 191 -0.19 10.63 -30.85
C ASP A 191 -1.28 11.67 -30.52
N ALA A 192 -1.50 11.93 -29.24
CA ALA A 192 -2.46 12.93 -28.80
C ALA A 192 -2.03 13.62 -27.49
N THR A 193 -2.66 14.76 -27.22
CA THR A 193 -2.65 15.36 -25.87
C THR A 193 -3.82 14.81 -25.09
N VAL A 194 -3.53 14.23 -23.91
CA VAL A 194 -4.56 13.71 -23.01
C VAL A 194 -5.14 14.86 -22.20
N ASP A 195 -6.46 14.99 -22.18
CA ASP A 195 -7.11 15.93 -21.26
C ASP A 195 -6.91 15.47 -19.82
N ARG A 196 -6.25 16.31 -19.03
CA ARG A 196 -5.94 16.01 -17.62
C ARG A 196 -6.96 16.54 -16.62
N SER A 197 -7.99 17.24 -17.06
CA SER A 197 -8.99 17.85 -16.17
C SER A 197 -9.74 16.83 -15.30
N GLY A 198 -9.88 15.60 -15.80
CA GLY A 198 -10.46 14.45 -15.08
C GLY A 198 -9.45 13.44 -14.56
N LEU A 199 -8.14 13.75 -14.57
CA LEU A 199 -7.10 12.80 -14.15
C LEU A 199 -6.51 13.16 -12.79
N VAL A 200 -6.20 12.10 -12.02
CA VAL A 200 -5.45 12.21 -10.77
C VAL A 200 -4.26 11.24 -10.76
N ALA A 201 -3.16 11.67 -10.18
CA ALA A 201 -2.06 10.79 -9.82
C ALA A 201 -2.40 10.08 -8.51
N VAL A 202 -2.65 8.77 -8.60
CA VAL A 202 -3.09 7.94 -7.46
C VAL A 202 -1.94 7.73 -6.46
N GLN A 203 -2.29 7.79 -5.19
CA GLN A 203 -1.37 7.51 -4.08
C GLN A 203 -1.87 6.34 -3.23
N THR A 204 -1.11 5.99 -2.19
CA THR A 204 -1.52 5.08 -1.12
C THR A 204 -1.37 5.78 0.25
N PRO A 205 -2.13 5.34 1.28
CA PRO A 205 -2.86 4.09 1.38
C PRO A 205 -4.17 4.08 0.58
N GLN A 206 -4.46 2.94 -0.05
CA GLN A 206 -5.77 2.65 -0.62
C GLN A 206 -6.58 1.88 0.41
N GLY A 207 -7.81 2.29 0.65
CA GLY A 207 -8.63 1.78 1.73
C GLY A 207 -9.85 1.00 1.26
N PHE A 208 -10.17 -0.07 1.99
CA PHE A 208 -11.32 -0.95 1.70
C PHE A 208 -11.86 -1.54 3.00
N PRO A 209 -13.15 -1.92 3.08
CA PRO A 209 -13.63 -2.85 4.08
C PRO A 209 -13.00 -4.23 3.94
N TRP A 210 -12.81 -4.94 5.04
CA TRP A 210 -12.20 -6.27 5.08
C TRP A 210 -12.85 -7.28 4.13
N SER A 211 -14.19 -7.37 4.16
CA SER A 211 -14.92 -8.27 3.27
C SER A 211 -14.66 -7.95 1.80
N VAL A 212 -14.67 -6.67 1.43
CA VAL A 212 -14.50 -6.21 0.05
C VAL A 212 -13.10 -6.56 -0.47
N ILE A 213 -12.04 -6.18 0.23
CA ILE A 213 -10.67 -6.39 -0.27
C ILE A 213 -10.35 -7.90 -0.38
N ARG A 214 -10.83 -8.72 0.55
CA ARG A 214 -10.67 -10.18 0.46
C ARG A 214 -11.38 -10.78 -0.74
N GLU A 215 -12.63 -10.38 -1.00
CA GLU A 215 -13.39 -10.86 -2.15
C GLU A 215 -12.71 -10.45 -3.46
N LEU A 216 -12.27 -9.19 -3.59
CA LEU A 216 -11.56 -8.70 -4.75
C LEU A 216 -10.30 -9.52 -5.06
N HIS A 217 -9.45 -9.77 -4.06
CA HIS A 217 -8.24 -10.56 -4.26
C HIS A 217 -8.51 -12.04 -4.55
N ARG A 218 -9.54 -12.65 -3.93
CA ARG A 218 -9.97 -14.01 -4.27
C ARG A 218 -10.46 -14.13 -5.71
N GLY A 219 -11.28 -13.18 -6.16
CA GLY A 219 -11.78 -13.16 -7.54
C GLY A 219 -10.68 -12.92 -8.57
N ALA A 220 -9.63 -12.22 -8.21
CA ALA A 220 -8.52 -11.87 -9.08
C ALA A 220 -7.30 -12.80 -8.98
N ALA A 221 -7.37 -13.90 -8.23
CA ALA A 221 -6.25 -14.80 -7.99
C ALA A 221 -5.64 -15.37 -9.28
N SER A 222 -6.44 -15.58 -10.33
CA SER A 222 -5.98 -16.07 -11.63
C SER A 222 -5.24 -15.01 -12.46
N PHE A 223 -5.46 -13.72 -12.20
CA PHE A 223 -4.84 -12.61 -12.94
C PHE A 223 -3.56 -12.07 -12.27
N GLY A 224 -3.35 -12.33 -10.98
CA GLY A 224 -2.20 -11.86 -10.21
C GLY A 224 -0.89 -12.62 -10.42
N ASN A 225 -0.85 -13.59 -11.33
CA ASN A 225 0.28 -14.51 -11.51
C ASN A 225 1.48 -13.93 -12.27
N SER A 226 1.37 -12.73 -12.85
CA SER A 226 2.49 -12.02 -13.47
C SER A 226 2.27 -10.49 -13.38
N GLU A 227 3.36 -9.71 -13.44
CA GLU A 227 3.26 -8.24 -13.49
C GLU A 227 2.54 -7.73 -14.76
N GLU A 228 2.55 -8.50 -15.84
CA GLU A 228 1.90 -8.13 -17.11
C GLU A 228 0.38 -8.24 -17.05
N THR A 229 -0.14 -9.18 -16.26
CA THR A 229 -1.59 -9.44 -16.13
C THR A 229 -2.17 -8.85 -14.84
N ALA A 230 -1.34 -8.56 -13.85
CA ALA A 230 -1.76 -7.95 -12.59
C ALA A 230 -2.24 -6.51 -12.82
N LEU A 231 -3.31 -6.14 -12.16
CA LEU A 231 -3.72 -4.74 -12.11
C LEU A 231 -2.69 -3.91 -11.31
N THR A 232 -2.49 -2.68 -11.74
CA THR A 232 -1.43 -1.81 -11.21
C THR A 232 -1.65 -1.41 -9.76
N ASP A 233 -2.92 -1.43 -9.30
CA ASP A 233 -3.31 -1.11 -7.92
C ASP A 233 -4.61 -1.83 -7.51
N ASP A 234 -4.94 -1.76 -6.22
CA ASP A 234 -6.12 -2.43 -5.65
C ASP A 234 -7.42 -1.71 -6.03
N ALA A 235 -7.36 -0.42 -6.33
CA ALA A 235 -8.50 0.34 -6.84
C ALA A 235 -8.94 -0.18 -8.22
N GLY A 236 -8.01 -0.63 -9.06
CA GLY A 236 -8.32 -1.27 -10.34
C GLY A 236 -9.13 -2.56 -10.16
N LEU A 237 -8.87 -3.35 -9.10
CA LEU A 237 -9.68 -4.52 -8.77
C LEU A 237 -11.13 -4.10 -8.42
N ALA A 238 -11.28 -3.07 -7.60
CA ALA A 238 -12.60 -2.55 -7.23
C ALA A 238 -13.39 -2.05 -8.45
N GLN A 239 -12.73 -1.29 -9.33
CA GLN A 239 -13.34 -0.80 -10.57
C GLN A 239 -13.77 -1.94 -11.48
N SER A 240 -12.93 -2.98 -11.65
CA SER A 240 -13.27 -4.16 -12.45
C SER A 240 -14.45 -4.95 -11.90
N ALA A 241 -14.67 -4.89 -10.59
CA ALA A 241 -15.82 -5.48 -9.91
C ALA A 241 -17.07 -4.55 -9.89
N GLY A 242 -17.00 -3.37 -10.53
CA GLY A 242 -18.09 -2.40 -10.58
C GLY A 242 -18.29 -1.63 -9.26
N ILE A 243 -17.32 -1.65 -8.35
CA ILE A 243 -17.36 -0.92 -7.08
C ILE A 243 -16.90 0.51 -7.33
N PRO A 244 -17.70 1.53 -6.99
CA PRO A 244 -17.28 2.91 -7.06
C PRO A 244 -16.06 3.18 -6.17
N VAL A 245 -15.05 3.86 -6.71
CA VAL A 245 -13.84 4.23 -5.98
C VAL A 245 -13.86 5.72 -5.67
N ARG A 246 -13.93 6.05 -4.38
CA ARG A 246 -13.88 7.44 -3.93
C ARG A 246 -12.47 7.98 -3.93
N ILE A 247 -12.28 9.16 -4.50
CA ILE A 247 -11.01 9.89 -4.45
C ILE A 247 -11.07 10.90 -3.30
N VAL A 248 -10.08 10.84 -2.40
CA VAL A 248 -9.84 11.86 -1.37
C VAL A 248 -8.58 12.68 -1.74
N PRO A 249 -8.45 13.93 -1.24
CA PRO A 249 -7.25 14.72 -1.51
C PRO A 249 -5.99 14.02 -1.04
N GLY A 250 -5.02 13.84 -1.97
CA GLY A 250 -3.67 13.35 -1.70
C GLY A 250 -2.76 14.45 -1.17
N GLU A 251 -1.47 14.12 -0.98
CA GLU A 251 -0.46 15.04 -0.46
C GLU A 251 0.84 14.94 -1.26
N GLY A 252 1.43 16.10 -1.65
CA GLY A 252 2.70 16.13 -2.37
C GLY A 252 3.84 15.41 -1.63
N ARG A 253 3.83 15.47 -0.28
CA ARG A 253 4.82 14.76 0.55
C ARG A 253 4.70 13.24 0.52
N ALA A 254 3.54 12.69 0.18
CA ALA A 254 3.33 11.24 0.04
C ALA A 254 3.84 10.72 -1.31
N LEU A 255 4.94 11.29 -1.82
CA LEU A 255 5.62 10.85 -3.04
C LEU A 255 6.08 9.40 -2.93
N LYS A 256 6.12 8.71 -4.07
CA LYS A 256 6.68 7.35 -4.15
C LYS A 256 8.16 7.44 -4.47
N ILE A 257 9.01 7.05 -3.53
CA ILE A 257 10.46 6.96 -3.75
C ILE A 257 10.73 5.82 -4.74
N THR A 258 11.21 6.14 -5.93
CA THR A 258 11.51 5.18 -7.02
C THR A 258 12.89 5.36 -7.60
N THR A 259 13.45 6.56 -7.50
CA THR A 259 14.73 6.95 -8.05
C THR A 259 15.60 7.64 -6.98
N PRO A 260 16.92 7.78 -7.18
CA PRO A 260 17.78 8.51 -6.24
C PRO A 260 17.34 9.97 -6.01
N ILE A 261 16.77 10.64 -7.02
CA ILE A 261 16.31 12.02 -6.87
C ILE A 261 15.11 12.11 -5.92
N ASP A 262 14.25 11.08 -5.86
CA ASP A 262 13.12 11.03 -4.92
C ASP A 262 13.60 10.99 -3.47
N LEU A 263 14.75 10.34 -3.20
CA LEU A 263 15.37 10.35 -1.87
C LEU A 263 15.86 11.76 -1.49
N VAL A 264 16.39 12.51 -2.44
CA VAL A 264 16.80 13.91 -2.20
C VAL A 264 15.58 14.75 -1.84
N PHE A 265 14.48 14.62 -2.58
CA PHE A 265 13.22 15.30 -2.24
C PHE A 265 12.67 14.88 -0.89
N ALA A 266 12.69 13.59 -0.59
CA ALA A 266 12.23 13.07 0.69
C ALA A 266 13.04 13.64 1.88
N ARG A 267 14.37 13.73 1.75
CA ARG A 267 15.24 14.37 2.75
C ARG A 267 14.94 15.86 2.92
N ALA A 268 14.76 16.57 1.81
CA ALA A 268 14.40 17.99 1.85
C ALA A 268 13.05 18.23 2.55
N ILE A 269 12.06 17.38 2.30
CA ILE A 269 10.75 17.42 2.98
C ILE A 269 10.91 17.20 4.48
N LEU A 270 11.74 16.22 4.90
CA LEU A 270 11.99 15.97 6.32
C LEU A 270 12.72 17.14 6.98
N ALA A 271 13.73 17.70 6.33
CA ALA A 271 14.46 18.87 6.84
C ALA A 271 13.59 20.12 6.95
N GLY A 272 12.67 20.33 5.99
CA GLY A 272 11.71 21.45 6.00
C GLY A 272 10.45 21.20 6.84
N GLY A 273 10.20 19.96 7.22
CA GLY A 273 8.94 19.53 7.85
C GLY A 273 8.78 19.85 9.33
N ALA A 274 9.66 20.65 9.90
CA ALA A 274 9.40 21.32 11.17
C ALA A 274 8.49 22.58 11.00
N GLN A 275 8.03 22.87 9.77
CA GLN A 275 7.29 24.12 9.45
C GLN A 275 6.03 23.90 8.57
N ALA A 276 5.44 22.71 8.55
CA ALA A 276 4.19 22.49 7.81
C ALA A 276 3.13 21.81 8.67
#